data_ed87b9210a05469d2613dfc329767dd4
#
_entry.id   ed87b9210a05469d2613dfc329767dd4
#
_cell.length_a   1.000
_cell.length_b   1.000
_cell.length_c   1.000
_cell.angle_alpha   90.00
_cell.angle_beta   90.00
_cell.angle_gamma   90.00
#
_symmetry.space_group_name_H-M   'P 1'
#
loop_
_entity.id
_entity.type
_entity.pdbx_description
1 polymer ?
#
loop_
_entity_poly.entity_id
_entity_poly.type
_entity_poly.pdbx_seq_one_letter_code
_entity_poly.pdbx_strand_id
1 'polypeptide(L)'
;MIEIELPYPPSVNHYYRHVGSRTLISREGRLYRNRVCAILRAEGVHPLDGCLILEVELYPPDARRRDLDNTQKCLWDALAHGRAYWDDVQIKDLHAYMREPLAPHGMAIIRIRQK
;
A
#
# COMPACT_ATOMS: atom_id res chain seq x y z
N MET A 1 -17.17 -3.29 2.02
CA MET A 1 -15.77 -3.68 2.31
C MET A 1 -14.99 -3.83 1.02
N ILE A 2 -13.76 -3.37 1.01
CA ILE A 2 -12.82 -3.56 -0.11
C ILE A 2 -11.89 -4.71 0.25
N GLU A 3 -11.74 -5.69 -0.65
CA GLU A 3 -10.75 -6.76 -0.52
C GLU A 3 -10.03 -6.88 -1.86
N ILE A 4 -8.71 -6.75 -1.86
CA ILE A 4 -7.95 -6.64 -3.10
C ILE A 4 -6.53 -7.17 -2.94
N GLU A 5 -6.00 -7.78 -4.00
CA GLU A 5 -4.60 -8.14 -4.12
C GLU A 5 -3.85 -7.02 -4.83
N LEU A 6 -2.72 -6.64 -4.27
CA LEU A 6 -1.84 -5.63 -4.85
C LEU A 6 -0.42 -6.18 -4.98
N PRO A 7 0.40 -5.59 -5.86
CA PRO A 7 1.83 -5.89 -5.86
C PRO A 7 2.44 -5.58 -4.50
N TYR A 8 3.51 -6.27 -4.15
CA TYR A 8 4.24 -6.00 -2.91
C TYR A 8 4.75 -4.56 -2.95
N PRO A 9 4.46 -3.74 -1.92
CA PRO A 9 4.84 -2.33 -1.96
C PRO A 9 6.35 -2.15 -1.78
N PRO A 10 6.93 -1.11 -2.40
CA PRO A 10 8.31 -0.77 -2.15
C PRO A 10 8.50 -0.25 -0.73
N SER A 11 9.73 -0.29 -0.23
CA SER A 11 10.05 0.32 1.06
C SER A 11 9.97 1.85 0.96
N VAL A 12 9.81 2.50 2.11
CA VAL A 12 9.75 3.97 2.15
C VAL A 12 11.00 4.60 1.52
N ASN A 13 12.17 3.96 1.66
CA ASN A 13 13.42 4.46 1.09
C ASN A 13 13.46 4.38 -0.43
N HIS A 14 12.70 3.49 -1.03
CA HIS A 14 12.61 3.35 -2.49
C HIS A 14 11.41 4.08 -3.07
N TYR A 15 10.37 4.29 -2.28
CA TYR A 15 9.17 5.00 -2.73
C TYR A 15 9.44 6.50 -2.87
N TYR A 16 10.26 7.07 -1.99
CA TYR A 16 10.61 8.49 -2.00
C TYR A 16 12.08 8.67 -2.35
N ARG A 17 12.40 9.87 -2.86
CA ARG A 17 13.79 10.31 -3.03
C ARG A 17 13.96 11.69 -2.41
N HIS A 18 15.17 11.99 -2.00
CA HIS A 18 15.51 13.27 -1.39
C HIS A 18 16.32 14.10 -2.38
N VAL A 19 15.91 15.36 -2.59
CA VAL A 19 16.60 16.32 -3.45
C VAL A 19 16.75 17.60 -2.64
N GLY A 20 17.94 17.83 -2.10
CA GLY A 20 18.19 18.93 -1.19
C GLY A 20 17.36 18.76 0.08
N SER A 21 16.56 19.76 0.43
CA SER A 21 15.64 19.73 1.57
C SER A 21 14.26 19.16 1.23
N ARG A 22 14.06 18.71 -0.03
CA ARG A 22 12.76 18.24 -0.52
C ARG A 22 12.71 16.73 -0.55
N THR A 23 11.54 16.19 -0.22
CA THR A 23 11.22 14.77 -0.39
C THR A 23 10.23 14.64 -1.55
N LEU A 24 10.64 13.89 -2.57
CA LEU A 24 9.84 13.68 -3.77
C LEU A 24 9.55 12.19 -3.94
N ILE A 25 8.44 11.88 -4.62
CA ILE A 25 8.17 10.49 -4.98
C ILE A 25 9.19 10.05 -6.04
N SER A 26 9.75 8.86 -5.87
CA SER A 26 10.70 8.29 -6.82
C SER A 26 10.00 7.76 -8.07
N ARG A 27 10.80 7.40 -9.10
CA ARG A 27 10.26 6.71 -10.27
C ARG A 27 9.58 5.40 -9.88
N GLU A 28 10.23 4.63 -9.03
CA GLU A 28 9.70 3.36 -8.52
C GLU A 28 8.38 3.58 -7.77
N GLY A 29 8.34 4.62 -6.95
CA GLY A 29 7.12 5.00 -6.23
C GLY A 29 5.98 5.37 -7.17
N ARG A 30 6.27 6.16 -8.22
CA ARG A 30 5.25 6.52 -9.21
C ARG A 30 4.73 5.31 -9.96
N LEU A 31 5.61 4.38 -10.33
CA LEU A 31 5.21 3.15 -11.01
C LEU A 31 4.30 2.31 -10.10
N TYR A 32 4.65 2.16 -8.84
CA TYR A 32 3.83 1.43 -7.89
C TYR A 32 2.46 2.10 -7.73
N ARG A 33 2.44 3.41 -7.50
CA ARG A 33 1.20 4.18 -7.37
C ARG A 33 0.29 3.99 -8.58
N ASN A 34 0.87 4.07 -9.79
CA ASN A 34 0.11 3.90 -11.03
C ASN A 34 -0.47 2.50 -11.16
N ARG A 35 0.28 1.48 -10.76
CA ARG A 35 -0.20 0.09 -10.79
C ARG A 35 -1.37 -0.09 -9.83
N VAL A 36 -1.26 0.42 -8.61
CA VAL A 36 -2.34 0.35 -7.62
C VAL A 36 -3.58 1.07 -8.13
N CYS A 37 -3.43 2.28 -8.67
CA CYS A 37 -4.54 3.03 -9.24
C CYS A 37 -5.25 2.26 -10.36
N ALA A 38 -4.48 1.62 -11.24
CA ALA A 38 -5.04 0.83 -12.34
C ALA A 38 -5.82 -0.38 -11.83
N ILE A 39 -5.29 -1.07 -10.81
CA ILE A 39 -5.95 -2.23 -10.22
C ILE A 39 -7.26 -1.82 -9.54
N LEU A 40 -7.23 -0.74 -8.75
CA LEU A 40 -8.42 -0.25 -8.06
C LEU A 40 -9.51 0.16 -9.05
N ARG A 41 -9.10 0.80 -10.14
CA ARG A 41 -10.04 1.18 -11.22
C ARG A 41 -10.64 -0.05 -11.90
N ALA A 42 -9.82 -1.03 -12.23
CA ALA A 42 -10.28 -2.27 -12.87
C ALA A 42 -11.24 -3.04 -11.99
N GLU A 43 -11.06 -3.00 -10.68
CA GLU A 43 -11.94 -3.66 -9.71
C GLU A 43 -13.19 -2.83 -9.39
N GLY A 44 -13.31 -1.64 -9.94
CA GLY A 44 -14.47 -0.78 -9.71
C GLY A 44 -14.56 -0.25 -8.28
N VAL A 45 -13.42 -0.03 -7.63
CA VAL A 45 -13.41 0.44 -6.25
C VAL A 45 -13.83 1.90 -6.17
N HIS A 46 -14.75 2.18 -5.25
CA HIS A 46 -15.18 3.53 -4.92
C HIS A 46 -14.66 3.91 -3.53
N PRO A 47 -14.28 5.18 -3.31
CA PRO A 47 -13.67 5.57 -2.04
C PRO A 47 -14.64 5.43 -0.87
N LEU A 48 -14.14 4.86 0.21
CA LEU A 48 -14.89 4.72 1.46
C LEU A 48 -14.80 6.01 2.27
N ASP A 49 -15.90 6.38 2.89
CA ASP A 49 -15.99 7.54 3.76
C ASP A 49 -15.79 7.15 5.22
N GLY A 50 -15.49 8.15 6.05
CA GLY A 50 -15.45 7.99 7.50
C GLY A 50 -14.19 7.29 8.00
N CYS A 51 -14.25 6.88 9.26
CA CYS A 51 -13.12 6.17 9.90
C CYS A 51 -13.04 4.73 9.38
N LEU A 52 -11.81 4.28 9.12
CA LEU A 52 -11.57 3.00 8.47
C LEU A 52 -10.70 2.08 9.31
N ILE A 53 -10.92 0.79 9.11
CA ILE A 53 -10.04 -0.28 9.59
C ILE A 53 -9.33 -0.85 8.38
N LEU A 54 -7.99 -0.88 8.44
CA LEU A 54 -7.15 -1.43 7.39
C LEU A 54 -6.48 -2.71 7.88
N GLU A 55 -6.63 -3.77 7.09
CA GLU A 55 -5.92 -5.02 7.34
C GLU A 55 -5.01 -5.31 6.14
N VAL A 56 -3.74 -5.63 6.45
CA VAL A 56 -2.71 -5.84 5.43
C VAL A 56 -2.00 -7.16 5.71
N GLU A 57 -1.95 -8.04 4.71
CA GLU A 57 -1.10 -9.22 4.75
C GLU A 57 -0.02 -9.06 3.69
N LEU A 58 1.23 -9.07 4.12
CA LEU A 58 2.38 -8.90 3.24
C LEU A 58 3.07 -10.24 2.99
N TYR A 59 3.14 -10.65 1.73
CA TYR A 59 3.87 -11.81 1.28
C TYR A 59 5.09 -11.31 0.51
N PRO A 60 6.28 -11.22 1.16
CA PRO A 60 7.44 -10.63 0.50
C PRO A 60 7.96 -11.52 -0.64
N PRO A 61 8.74 -10.96 -1.58
CA PRO A 61 9.23 -11.72 -2.74
C PRO A 61 10.31 -12.75 -2.42
N ASP A 62 10.96 -12.61 -1.28
CA ASP A 62 12.04 -13.50 -0.84
C ASP A 62 12.16 -13.47 0.68
N ALA A 63 13.12 -14.25 1.22
CA ALA A 63 13.32 -14.39 2.66
C ALA A 63 14.25 -13.35 3.27
N ARG A 64 14.60 -12.28 2.54
CA ARG A 64 15.41 -11.21 3.11
C ARG A 64 14.71 -10.56 4.29
N ARG A 65 15.53 -10.09 5.22
CA ARG A 65 15.03 -9.39 6.40
C ARG A 65 14.36 -8.07 6.00
N ARG A 66 13.12 -7.87 6.46
CA ARG A 66 12.33 -6.66 6.20
C ARG A 66 11.55 -6.28 7.44
N ASP A 67 11.43 -5.00 7.68
CA ASP A 67 10.60 -4.48 8.76
C ASP A 67 9.15 -4.34 8.29
N LEU A 68 8.22 -4.73 9.13
CA LEU A 68 6.79 -4.72 8.80
C LEU A 68 6.27 -3.32 8.47
N ASP A 69 6.74 -2.31 9.17
CA ASP A 69 6.27 -0.93 9.00
C ASP A 69 6.83 -0.23 7.75
N ASN A 70 7.90 -0.78 7.17
CA ASN A 70 8.68 -0.09 6.15
C ASN A 70 7.95 0.14 4.83
N THR A 71 6.85 -0.55 4.60
CA THR A 71 6.03 -0.44 3.38
C THR A 71 4.69 0.23 3.62
N GLN A 72 4.32 0.49 4.87
CA GLN A 72 2.96 0.94 5.19
C GLN A 72 2.64 2.30 4.61
N LYS A 73 3.53 3.27 4.80
CA LYS A 73 3.30 4.62 4.29
C LYS A 73 3.12 4.65 2.78
N CYS A 74 3.93 3.89 2.06
CA CYS A 74 3.87 3.80 0.60
C CYS A 74 2.56 3.18 0.14
N LEU A 75 2.14 2.11 0.80
CA LEU A 75 0.90 1.43 0.52
C LEU A 75 -0.30 2.35 0.77
N TRP A 76 -0.33 3.02 1.91
CA TRP A 76 -1.43 3.92 2.26
C TRP A 76 -1.54 5.08 1.29
N ASP A 77 -0.40 5.64 0.88
CA ASP A 77 -0.35 6.72 -0.10
C ASP A 77 -0.91 6.27 -1.46
N ALA A 78 -0.48 5.10 -1.93
CA ALA A 78 -0.96 4.56 -3.20
C ALA A 78 -2.47 4.26 -3.16
N LEU A 79 -2.97 3.74 -2.06
CA LEU A 79 -4.40 3.48 -1.88
C LEU A 79 -5.22 4.78 -1.89
N ALA A 80 -4.72 5.84 -1.28
CA ALA A 80 -5.37 7.15 -1.29
C ALA A 80 -5.41 7.74 -2.71
N HIS A 81 -4.29 7.65 -3.43
CA HIS A 81 -4.23 8.11 -4.81
C HIS A 81 -5.17 7.32 -5.73
N GLY A 82 -5.31 6.04 -5.48
CA GLY A 82 -6.23 5.18 -6.24
C GLY A 82 -7.68 5.31 -5.82
N ARG A 83 -7.97 6.12 -4.81
CA ARG A 83 -9.32 6.37 -4.31
C ARG A 83 -9.97 5.13 -3.69
N ALA A 84 -9.20 4.35 -2.94
CA ALA A 84 -9.77 3.38 -2.01
C ALA A 84 -10.41 4.13 -0.84
N TYR A 85 -9.87 5.28 -0.50
CA TYR A 85 -10.38 6.26 0.45
C TYR A 85 -9.86 7.64 0.06
N TRP A 86 -10.28 8.69 0.76
CA TRP A 86 -9.92 10.07 0.39
C TRP A 86 -8.57 10.50 0.94
N ASP A 87 -8.28 10.09 2.17
CA ASP A 87 -7.07 10.50 2.88
C ASP A 87 -6.71 9.43 3.91
N ASP A 88 -5.42 9.13 4.06
CA ASP A 88 -4.97 8.11 5.01
C ASP A 88 -5.24 8.48 6.47
N VAL A 89 -5.59 9.74 6.75
CA VAL A 89 -6.04 10.15 8.08
C VAL A 89 -7.32 9.42 8.50
N GLN A 90 -8.08 8.87 7.55
CA GLN A 90 -9.28 8.08 7.83
C GLN A 90 -8.95 6.75 8.52
N ILE A 91 -7.72 6.24 8.36
CA ILE A 91 -7.31 4.96 8.93
C ILE A 91 -7.12 5.14 10.43
N LYS A 92 -7.97 4.49 11.23
CA LYS A 92 -7.93 4.57 12.69
C LYS A 92 -7.48 3.27 13.35
N ASP A 93 -7.62 2.16 12.65
CA ASP A 93 -7.13 0.86 13.12
C ASP A 93 -6.32 0.21 12.00
N LEU A 94 -5.18 -0.35 12.36
CA LEU A 94 -4.31 -1.08 11.43
C LEU A 94 -3.99 -2.45 11.99
N HIS A 95 -4.20 -3.47 11.18
CA HIS A 95 -3.77 -4.84 11.46
C HIS A 95 -2.85 -5.26 10.30
N ALA A 96 -1.57 -5.38 10.57
CA ALA A 96 -0.58 -5.72 9.55
C ALA A 96 0.17 -6.99 9.92
N TYR A 97 0.35 -7.86 8.94
CA TYR A 97 0.98 -9.17 9.13
C TYR A 97 2.06 -9.37 8.06
N MET A 98 3.23 -9.83 8.49
CA MET A 98 4.26 -10.32 7.59
C MET A 98 4.08 -11.82 7.47
N ARG A 99 3.72 -12.29 6.27
CA ARG A 99 3.52 -13.70 5.98
C ARG A 99 4.80 -14.29 5.39
N GLU A 100 4.74 -15.58 5.01
CA GLU A 100 5.86 -16.24 4.36
C GLU A 100 6.14 -15.66 2.98
N PRO A 101 7.38 -15.78 2.50
CA PRO A 101 7.72 -15.31 1.15
C PRO A 101 6.91 -15.99 0.06
N LEU A 102 6.61 -15.24 -0.99
CA LEU A 102 5.94 -15.71 -2.18
C LEU A 102 6.75 -15.26 -3.39
N ALA A 103 7.68 -16.12 -3.84
CA ALA A 103 8.54 -15.83 -4.98
C ALA A 103 7.74 -15.85 -6.28
N PRO A 104 8.16 -15.12 -7.32
CA PRO A 104 9.32 -14.24 -7.35
C PRO A 104 9.03 -12.80 -6.95
N HIS A 105 7.77 -12.36 -6.94
CA HIS A 105 7.44 -10.94 -6.82
C HIS A 105 6.79 -10.54 -5.50
N GLY A 106 6.30 -11.51 -4.74
CA GLY A 106 5.50 -11.22 -3.56
C GLY A 106 4.14 -10.64 -3.90
N MET A 107 3.38 -10.33 -2.89
CA MET A 107 2.10 -9.61 -3.04
C MET A 107 1.63 -9.07 -1.70
N ALA A 108 0.61 -8.22 -1.74
CA ALA A 108 -0.08 -7.74 -0.55
C ALA A 108 -1.58 -8.02 -0.70
N ILE A 109 -2.20 -8.49 0.37
CA ILE A 109 -3.66 -8.63 0.43
C ILE A 109 -4.16 -7.54 1.35
N ILE A 110 -5.10 -6.73 0.85
CA ILE A 110 -5.61 -5.56 1.55
C ILE A 110 -7.09 -5.73 1.78
N ARG A 111 -7.52 -5.48 3.02
CA ARG A 111 -8.95 -5.41 3.36
C ARG A 111 -9.21 -4.09 4.04
N ILE A 112 -10.21 -3.37 3.58
CA ILE A 112 -10.58 -2.07 4.13
C ILE A 112 -12.08 -2.07 4.40
N ARG A 113 -12.45 -1.68 5.62
CA ARG A 113 -13.86 -1.54 5.97
C ARG A 113 -14.08 -0.32 6.85
N GLN A 114 -15.31 0.17 6.85
CA GLN A 114 -15.68 1.26 7.73
C GLN A 114 -15.74 0.78 9.18
N LYS A 115 -15.25 1.64 10.04
CA LYS A 115 -15.23 1.35 11.47
C LYS A 115 -16.60 1.46 12.10
#